data_a7971d9a28931ddf240b7ec97cf13d6e
#
_entry.id   a7971d9a28931ddf240b7ec97cf13d6e
#
_cell.length_a   1.000
_cell.length_b   1.000
_cell.length_c   1.000
_cell.angle_alpha   90.00
_cell.angle_beta   90.00
_cell.angle_gamma   90.00
#
_symmetry.space_group_name_H-M   'P 1'
#
loop_
_entity.id
_entity.type
_entity.pdbx_description
1 polymer ?
#
loop_
_entity_poly.entity_id
_entity_poly.type
_entity_poly.pdbx_seq_one_letter_code
_entity_poly.pdbx_strand_id
1 'polypeptide(L)'
;MEKTLIKQVYDYTDVTSVREGYSINAYEVTVRDGMVISCSGEVKNADNEMFTFSVYEQTKMSEVKRGFMINNVSEDINAQTIIKDFLAFVEEDVKAN
;
A
#
# COMPACT_ATOMS: atom_id res chain seq x y z
N MET A 1 -1.22 -26.91 15.85
CA MET A 1 -1.79 -26.63 14.66
C MET A 1 -1.08 -25.54 13.94
N GLU A 2 -1.03 -25.66 12.75
CA GLU A 2 -0.34 -24.74 12.06
C GLU A 2 -1.23 -23.74 11.49
N LYS A 3 -0.75 -22.60 11.23
CA LYS A 3 -1.43 -21.59 10.59
C LYS A 3 -1.27 -21.69 9.13
N THR A 4 -2.33 -21.68 8.43
CA THR A 4 -2.25 -21.74 6.99
C THR A 4 -1.89 -20.38 6.47
N LEU A 5 -0.87 -20.35 5.66
CA LEU A 5 -0.46 -19.13 5.05
C LEU A 5 -1.43 -18.77 3.96
N ILE A 6 -1.95 -17.58 4.01
CA ILE A 6 -2.90 -17.13 3.03
C ILE A 6 -2.29 -15.99 2.24
N LYS A 7 -2.19 -16.19 0.96
CA LYS A 7 -1.72 -15.16 0.06
C LYS A 7 -2.83 -14.83 -0.89
N GLN A 8 -3.25 -13.59 -0.90
CA GLN A 8 -4.32 -13.14 -1.77
C GLN A 8 -3.88 -11.89 -2.49
N VAL A 9 -4.39 -11.70 -3.69
CA VAL A 9 -4.05 -10.55 -4.51
C VAL A 9 -5.30 -9.75 -4.77
N TYR A 10 -5.20 -8.45 -4.58
CA TYR A 10 -6.31 -7.52 -4.76
C TYR A 10 -5.86 -6.38 -5.65
N ASP A 11 -6.82 -5.77 -6.33
CA ASP A 11 -6.58 -4.54 -7.05
C ASP A 11 -7.50 -3.48 -6.46
N TYR A 12 -6.96 -2.28 -6.33
CA TYR A 12 -7.72 -1.15 -5.81
C TYR A 12 -7.64 -0.02 -6.82
N THR A 13 -8.81 0.46 -7.26
CA THR A 13 -8.87 1.49 -8.27
C THR A 13 -9.64 2.68 -7.74
N ASP A 14 -9.03 3.86 -7.86
CA ASP A 14 -9.68 5.11 -7.47
C ASP A 14 -10.15 5.13 -6.03
N VAL A 15 -9.37 4.51 -5.15
CA VAL A 15 -9.64 4.57 -3.73
C VAL A 15 -9.32 5.96 -3.23
N THR A 16 -10.28 6.63 -2.64
CA THR A 16 -10.02 7.92 -2.02
C THR A 16 -9.32 7.66 -0.70
N SER A 17 -8.13 8.22 -0.57
CA SER A 17 -7.36 8.04 0.64
C SER A 17 -8.10 8.64 1.83
N VAL A 18 -7.76 8.17 3.02
CA VAL A 18 -8.28 8.79 4.23
C VAL A 18 -7.85 10.24 4.34
N ARG A 19 -6.84 10.64 3.57
CA ARG A 19 -6.47 12.04 3.50
C ARG A 19 -7.18 12.67 2.32
N GLU A 20 -7.85 13.76 2.59
CA GLU A 20 -8.62 14.45 1.57
C GLU A 20 -7.74 14.84 0.39
N GLY A 21 -8.30 14.75 -0.78
CA GLY A 21 -7.64 15.24 -1.97
C GLY A 21 -6.72 14.27 -2.67
N TYR A 22 -6.64 13.05 -2.17
CA TYR A 22 -5.81 12.04 -2.83
C TYR A 22 -6.65 10.88 -3.29
N SER A 23 -6.27 10.33 -4.45
CA SER A 23 -6.83 9.07 -4.90
C SER A 23 -5.68 8.14 -5.23
N ILE A 24 -5.88 6.86 -5.01
CA ILE A 24 -4.84 5.85 -5.14
C ILE A 24 -5.34 4.74 -6.04
N ASN A 25 -4.52 4.37 -7.02
CA ASN A 25 -4.71 3.15 -7.79
C ASN A 25 -3.59 2.22 -7.44
N ALA A 26 -3.91 1.05 -6.90
CA ALA A 26 -2.90 0.08 -6.53
C ALA A 26 -3.19 -1.24 -7.19
N TYR A 27 -2.15 -1.89 -7.66
CA TYR A 27 -2.25 -3.11 -8.43
C TYR A 27 -1.50 -4.23 -7.76
N GLU A 28 -2.04 -5.43 -7.88
CA GLU A 28 -1.38 -6.63 -7.39
C GLU A 28 -1.00 -6.50 -5.92
N VAL A 29 -1.94 -5.98 -5.14
CA VAL A 29 -1.74 -5.85 -3.71
C VAL A 29 -1.77 -7.27 -3.13
N THR A 30 -0.65 -7.72 -2.63
CA THR A 30 -0.51 -9.08 -2.12
C THR A 30 -0.54 -9.05 -0.61
N VAL A 31 -1.44 -9.83 -0.04
CA VAL A 31 -1.63 -9.89 1.41
C VAL A 31 -1.29 -11.29 1.88
N ARG A 32 -0.52 -11.38 2.94
CA ARG A 32 -0.18 -12.65 3.55
C ARG A 32 -0.33 -12.47 5.05
N ASP A 33 -1.16 -13.32 5.65
CA ASP A 33 -1.40 -13.29 7.09
C ASP A 33 -1.90 -11.93 7.57
N GLY A 34 -2.73 -11.28 6.76
CA GLY A 34 -3.31 -10.01 7.14
C GLY A 34 -2.43 -8.80 6.94
N MET A 35 -1.29 -9.00 6.31
CA MET A 35 -0.33 -7.92 6.12
C MET A 35 -0.04 -7.77 4.63
N VAL A 36 -0.07 -6.54 4.15
CA VAL A 36 0.30 -6.27 2.77
C VAL A 36 1.81 -6.42 2.65
N ILE A 37 2.24 -7.33 1.80
CA ILE A 37 3.68 -7.58 1.64
C ILE A 37 4.23 -7.03 0.35
N SER A 38 3.38 -6.76 -0.62
CA SER A 38 3.85 -6.12 -1.84
C SER A 38 2.68 -5.48 -2.58
N CYS A 39 2.96 -4.42 -3.26
CA CYS A 39 2.03 -3.82 -4.22
C CYS A 39 2.76 -2.72 -4.97
N SER A 40 2.12 -2.25 -6.02
CA SER A 40 2.61 -1.07 -6.70
C SER A 40 1.40 -0.21 -7.05
N GLY A 41 1.63 1.06 -7.23
CA GLY A 41 0.52 1.92 -7.55
C GLY A 41 0.92 3.36 -7.77
N GLU A 42 -0.10 4.18 -7.90
CA GLU A 42 0.11 5.60 -8.09
C GLU A 42 -0.87 6.38 -7.26
N VAL A 43 -0.46 7.56 -6.86
CA VAL A 43 -1.25 8.46 -6.04
C VAL A 43 -1.36 9.78 -6.79
N LYS A 44 -2.57 10.30 -6.85
CA LYS A 44 -2.83 11.57 -7.52
C LYS A 44 -3.53 12.50 -6.54
N ASN A 45 -3.13 13.76 -6.51
CA ASN A 45 -3.78 14.73 -5.63
C ASN A 45 -4.74 15.61 -6.42
N ALA A 46 -5.35 16.57 -5.74
CA ALA A 46 -6.35 17.43 -6.34
C ALA A 46 -5.78 18.31 -7.43
N ASP A 47 -4.49 18.57 -7.41
CA ASP A 47 -3.82 19.38 -8.42
C ASP A 47 -3.28 18.56 -9.57
N ASN A 48 -3.69 17.30 -9.66
CA ASN A 48 -3.23 16.35 -10.70
C ASN A 48 -1.75 16.05 -10.63
N GLU A 49 -1.12 16.34 -9.52
CA GLU A 49 0.23 15.86 -9.29
C GLU A 49 0.17 14.38 -8.94
N MET A 50 1.10 13.63 -9.48
CA MET A 50 1.08 12.19 -9.33
C MET A 50 2.45 11.69 -8.92
N PHE A 51 2.48 10.74 -8.02
CA PHE A 51 3.71 10.01 -7.77
C PHE A 51 3.39 8.52 -7.75
N THR A 52 4.42 7.72 -7.96
CA THR A 52 4.27 6.27 -7.97
C THR A 52 4.98 5.68 -6.78
N PHE A 53 4.55 4.49 -6.39
CA PHE A 53 5.16 3.82 -5.26
C PHE A 53 5.15 2.33 -5.48
N SER A 54 6.07 1.65 -4.80
CA SER A 54 6.09 0.21 -4.71
C SER A 54 6.33 -0.17 -3.27
N VAL A 55 5.65 -1.22 -2.85
CA VAL A 55 5.88 -1.81 -1.54
C VAL A 55 6.43 -3.21 -1.79
N TYR A 56 7.47 -3.57 -1.09
CA TYR A 56 8.08 -4.88 -1.30
C TYR A 56 8.43 -5.50 0.03
N GLU A 57 8.46 -6.80 0.04
CA GLU A 57 8.79 -7.54 1.23
C GLU A 57 10.28 -7.52 1.45
N GLN A 58 10.68 -7.20 2.66
CA GLN A 58 12.05 -7.29 3.09
C GLN A 58 12.10 -8.23 4.26
N THR A 59 12.88 -9.30 4.15
CA THR A 59 13.03 -10.23 5.26
C THR A 59 14.44 -10.11 5.78
N LYS A 60 14.55 -9.88 7.08
CA LYS A 60 15.86 -9.74 7.68
C LYS A 60 15.83 -10.40 9.02
N MET A 61 16.72 -11.37 9.22
CA MET A 61 16.87 -12.06 10.50
C MET A 61 15.54 -12.59 11.02
N SER A 62 14.81 -13.24 10.14
CA SER A 62 13.52 -13.87 10.45
C SER A 62 12.38 -12.90 10.68
N GLU A 63 12.61 -11.62 10.51
CA GLU A 63 11.53 -10.65 10.60
C GLU A 63 11.09 -10.25 9.21
N VAL A 64 9.78 -10.17 9.02
CA VAL A 64 9.23 -9.70 7.77
C VAL A 64 9.01 -8.21 7.89
N LYS A 65 9.64 -7.46 7.02
CA LYS A 65 9.51 -6.02 7.00
C LYS A 65 9.13 -5.58 5.61
N ARG A 66 8.64 -4.37 5.49
CA ARG A 66 8.27 -3.81 4.20
C ARG A 66 9.19 -2.67 3.87
N GLY A 67 9.56 -2.59 2.61
CA GLY A 67 10.28 -1.45 2.09
C GLY A 67 9.39 -0.68 1.14
N PHE A 68 9.66 0.60 0.99
CA PHE A 68 8.93 1.46 0.08
C PHE A 68 9.87 2.06 -0.93
N MET A 69 9.41 2.12 -2.18
CA MET A 69 10.12 2.87 -3.20
C MET A 69 9.14 3.90 -3.74
N ILE A 70 9.51 5.16 -3.68
CA ILE A 70 8.62 6.25 -4.04
C ILE A 70 9.30 7.11 -5.08
N ASN A 71 8.61 7.37 -6.18
CA ASN A 71 9.17 8.13 -7.29
C ASN A 71 8.29 9.31 -7.63
N ASN A 72 8.93 10.40 -8.05
CA ASN A 72 8.23 11.58 -8.60
C ASN A 72 7.35 12.31 -7.59
N VAL A 73 7.73 12.26 -6.32
CA VAL A 73 6.93 12.91 -5.30
C VAL A 73 7.44 14.34 -5.10
N SER A 74 6.51 15.27 -4.94
CA SER A 74 6.84 16.65 -4.61
C SER A 74 7.30 16.73 -3.17
N GLU A 75 8.19 17.66 -2.85
CA GLU A 75 8.76 17.67 -1.53
C GLU A 75 7.78 18.12 -0.45
N ASP A 76 6.68 18.76 -0.81
CA ASP A 76 5.70 19.14 0.19
C ASP A 76 4.62 18.08 0.39
N ILE A 77 4.75 16.92 -0.25
CA ILE A 77 3.81 15.83 -0.07
C ILE A 77 4.44 14.79 0.85
N ASN A 78 3.74 14.45 1.91
CA ASN A 78 4.24 13.40 2.81
C ASN A 78 3.81 12.05 2.28
N ALA A 79 4.57 11.55 1.28
CA ALA A 79 4.20 10.33 0.58
C ALA A 79 4.20 9.11 1.48
N GLN A 80 5.15 9.03 2.42
CA GLN A 80 5.19 7.88 3.30
C GLN A 80 3.93 7.77 4.15
N THR A 81 3.45 8.90 4.66
CA THR A 81 2.24 8.87 5.47
C THR A 81 1.03 8.44 4.63
N ILE A 82 0.93 8.95 3.41
CA ILE A 82 -0.16 8.59 2.52
C ILE A 82 -0.15 7.09 2.24
N ILE A 83 1.02 6.55 1.93
CA ILE A 83 1.14 5.14 1.64
C ILE A 83 0.82 4.30 2.87
N LYS A 84 1.30 4.68 4.04
CA LYS A 84 1.01 3.93 5.26
C LYS A 84 -0.47 3.97 5.59
N ASP A 85 -1.13 5.10 5.37
CA ASP A 85 -2.57 5.17 5.58
C ASP A 85 -3.30 4.25 4.62
N PHE A 86 -2.86 4.19 3.38
CA PHE A 86 -3.47 3.30 2.41
C PHE A 86 -3.27 1.84 2.79
N LEU A 87 -2.06 1.48 3.22
CA LEU A 87 -1.81 0.11 3.63
C LEU A 87 -2.67 -0.27 4.83
N ALA A 88 -2.86 0.64 5.76
CA ALA A 88 -3.73 0.37 6.90
C ALA A 88 -5.18 0.18 6.43
N PHE A 89 -5.62 0.99 5.47
CA PHE A 89 -6.95 0.83 4.91
C PHE A 89 -7.13 -0.54 4.27
N VAL A 90 -6.15 -0.97 3.47
CA VAL A 90 -6.22 -2.26 2.82
C VAL A 90 -6.29 -3.39 3.84
N GLU A 91 -5.45 -3.31 4.86
CA GLU A 91 -5.42 -4.37 5.86
C GLU A 91 -6.72 -4.45 6.64
N GLU A 92 -7.35 -3.31 6.91
CA GLU A 92 -8.66 -3.33 7.54
C GLU A 92 -9.72 -3.86 6.59
N ASP A 93 -9.64 -3.50 5.32
CA ASP A 93 -10.59 -3.98 4.32
C ASP A 93 -10.51 -5.49 4.19
N VAL A 94 -9.31 -6.03 4.17
CA VAL A 94 -9.12 -7.46 4.08
C VAL A 94 -9.67 -8.17 5.31
N LYS A 95 -9.46 -7.60 6.49
CA LYS A 95 -10.00 -8.21 7.70
C LYS A 95 -11.51 -8.25 7.73
N ALA A 96 -12.14 -7.28 7.10
CA ALA A 96 -13.60 -7.22 7.09
C ALA A 96 -14.20 -8.27 6.17
N ASN A 97 -13.40 -8.84 5.30
CA ASN A 97 -13.85 -9.90 4.41
C ASN A 97 -13.39 -11.27 4.92
#